data_8e27cd191d3d837d999a8cc7ec774dd1
#
_entry.id   8e27cd191d3d837d999a8cc7ec774dd1
#
_cell.length_a   1.000
_cell.length_b   1.000
_cell.length_c   1.000
_cell.angle_alpha   90.00
_cell.angle_beta   90.00
_cell.angle_gamma   90.00
#
_symmetry.space_group_name_H-M   'P 1'
#
loop_
_entity.id
_entity.type
_entity.pdbx_description
1 polymer ?
#
loop_
_entity_poly.entity_id
_entity_poly.type
_entity_poly.pdbx_seq_one_letter_code
_entity_poly.pdbx_strand_id
1 'polypeptide(L)'
;EAVLASNRAWWYEPHLRAELGARIDAIAGDVAEPRLGLDPSTYADLCERVTHVVHCAADLRVDATVEELRVTNVTGVANVLGFARSARRLERLVHVSTAYVAGGRTGTVDEEDLTDAFGFGSPYEQTKYEAERLVRDGASELPVTIVRPSMIVGDSRTGEIKTFNTFYTPLRLFLSGRLRVVPARRDLRVNIVPVDYVADAIVSLMFD
;
A
#
# COMPACT_ATOMS: atom_id res chain seq x y z
N GLU A 1 -5.05 20.15 -1.91
CA GLU A 1 -4.80 20.73 -3.26
C GLU A 1 -3.38 20.44 -3.75
N ALA A 2 -2.32 20.58 -2.92
CA ALA A 2 -0.93 20.33 -3.36
C ALA A 2 -0.68 18.87 -3.76
N VAL A 3 -1.21 17.89 -3.04
CA VAL A 3 -1.11 16.47 -3.37
C VAL A 3 -1.90 16.13 -4.63
N LEU A 4 -3.07 16.72 -4.80
CA LEU A 4 -3.88 16.56 -6.00
C LEU A 4 -3.24 17.24 -7.21
N ALA A 5 -2.57 18.39 -7.02
CA ALA A 5 -1.83 19.08 -8.07
C ALA A 5 -0.57 18.37 -8.52
N SER A 6 0.15 17.68 -7.63
CA SER A 6 1.34 16.88 -7.97
C SER A 6 1.00 15.61 -8.77
N ASN A 7 -0.21 15.11 -8.62
CA ASN A 7 -0.73 13.95 -9.34
C ASN A 7 -1.54 14.31 -10.60
N ARG A 8 -1.23 15.41 -11.23
CA ARG A 8 -1.97 15.96 -12.40
C ARG A 8 -2.32 14.94 -13.50
N ALA A 9 -1.52 13.91 -13.69
CA ALA A 9 -1.74 12.93 -14.76
C ALA A 9 -2.96 12.00 -14.52
N TRP A 10 -3.36 11.75 -13.28
CA TRP A 10 -4.51 10.86 -12.98
C TRP A 10 -5.86 11.57 -13.05
N TRP A 11 -5.89 12.82 -12.73
CA TRP A 11 -7.08 13.62 -12.72
C TRP A 11 -7.39 14.21 -14.11
N TYR A 12 -6.68 13.74 -15.15
CA TYR A 12 -6.94 14.13 -16.53
C TYR A 12 -8.16 13.44 -17.14
N GLU A 13 -8.72 12.44 -16.47
CA GLU A 13 -10.02 11.90 -16.84
C GLU A 13 -11.10 12.93 -16.49
N PRO A 14 -11.76 13.55 -17.48
CA PRO A 14 -12.71 14.65 -17.23
C PRO A 14 -13.85 14.28 -16.27
N HIS A 15 -14.26 12.99 -16.27
CA HIS A 15 -15.30 12.48 -15.38
C HIS A 15 -14.85 12.44 -13.91
N LEU A 16 -13.58 12.14 -13.61
CA LEU A 16 -13.08 12.18 -12.22
C LEU A 16 -13.02 13.62 -11.68
N ARG A 17 -12.74 14.60 -12.53
CA ARG A 17 -12.80 16.00 -12.13
C ARG A 17 -14.22 16.46 -11.76
N ALA A 18 -15.22 15.93 -12.45
CA ALA A 18 -16.60 16.23 -12.14
C ALA A 18 -17.05 15.63 -10.79
N GLU A 19 -16.40 14.54 -10.35
CA GLU A 19 -16.69 13.88 -9.07
C GLU A 19 -16.01 14.56 -7.87
N LEU A 20 -14.95 15.36 -8.10
CA LEU A 20 -14.27 16.11 -7.04
C LEU A 20 -15.21 17.16 -6.43
N GLY A 21 -15.35 17.11 -5.11
CA GLY A 21 -16.26 17.97 -4.35
C GLY A 21 -17.72 17.51 -4.35
N ALA A 22 -18.12 16.63 -5.28
CA ALA A 22 -19.45 16.02 -5.29
C ALA A 22 -19.46 14.66 -4.59
N ARG A 23 -18.49 13.80 -4.88
CA ARG A 23 -18.37 12.44 -4.32
C ARG A 23 -16.99 12.14 -3.74
N ILE A 24 -15.98 12.94 -4.07
CA ILE A 24 -14.59 12.76 -3.64
C ILE A 24 -14.13 14.03 -2.94
N ASP A 25 -13.76 13.90 -1.67
CA ASP A 25 -13.14 14.96 -0.87
C ASP A 25 -11.69 14.59 -0.54
N ALA A 26 -10.82 15.62 -0.52
CA ALA A 26 -9.44 15.46 -0.10
C ALA A 26 -9.21 16.19 1.22
N ILE A 27 -8.75 15.44 2.21
CA ILE A 27 -8.42 15.95 3.54
C ILE A 27 -6.91 15.83 3.74
N ALA A 28 -6.25 16.93 4.12
CA ALA A 28 -4.84 16.90 4.46
C ALA A 28 -4.65 16.20 5.82
N GLY A 29 -3.72 15.23 5.86
CA GLY A 29 -3.40 14.50 7.06
C GLY A 29 -2.03 13.82 6.96
N ASP A 30 -1.58 13.27 8.07
CA ASP A 30 -0.35 12.48 8.16
C ASP A 30 -0.60 11.23 9.01
N VAL A 31 -0.48 10.05 8.41
CA VAL A 31 -0.71 8.79 9.12
C VAL A 31 0.30 8.57 10.26
N ALA A 32 1.47 9.17 10.19
CA ALA A 32 2.50 9.08 11.24
C ALA A 32 2.13 9.85 12.50
N GLU A 33 1.23 10.84 12.40
CA GLU A 33 0.82 11.69 13.50
C GLU A 33 -0.41 11.16 14.26
N PRO A 34 -0.53 11.44 15.57
CA PRO A 34 -1.75 11.11 16.30
C PRO A 34 -3.00 11.67 15.63
N ARG A 35 -4.09 10.91 15.65
CA ARG A 35 -5.33 11.24 14.96
C ARG A 35 -5.15 11.49 13.45
N LEU A 36 -4.16 10.84 12.83
CA LEU A 36 -3.83 10.98 11.41
C LEU A 36 -3.46 12.44 11.02
N GLY A 37 -2.91 13.22 11.96
CA GLY A 37 -2.59 14.63 11.75
C GLY A 37 -3.81 15.54 11.53
N LEU A 38 -5.01 15.04 11.77
CA LEU A 38 -6.26 15.79 11.60
C LEU A 38 -6.56 16.65 12.83
N ASP A 39 -7.25 17.73 12.59
CA ASP A 39 -7.84 18.51 13.70
C ASP A 39 -8.92 17.67 14.42
N PRO A 40 -9.21 17.98 15.71
CA PRO A 40 -10.13 17.17 16.50
C PRO A 40 -11.55 17.08 15.94
N SER A 41 -12.05 18.14 15.30
CA SER A 41 -13.41 18.16 14.75
C SER A 41 -13.53 17.31 13.49
N THR A 42 -12.58 17.41 12.58
CA THR A 42 -12.51 16.58 11.38
C THR A 42 -12.34 15.11 11.75
N TYR A 43 -11.46 14.79 12.70
CA TYR A 43 -11.26 13.42 13.16
C TYR A 43 -12.56 12.83 13.76
N ALA A 44 -13.26 13.60 14.60
CA ALA A 44 -14.50 13.16 15.21
C ALA A 44 -15.61 12.95 14.16
N ASP A 45 -15.77 13.85 13.19
CA ASP A 45 -16.74 13.70 12.11
C ASP A 45 -16.47 12.42 11.30
N LEU A 46 -15.21 12.15 10.94
CA LEU A 46 -14.84 10.93 10.24
C LEU A 46 -15.14 9.67 11.06
N CYS A 47 -14.91 9.69 12.38
CA CYS A 47 -15.24 8.56 13.27
C CYS A 47 -16.76 8.25 13.28
N GLU A 48 -17.63 9.24 13.07
CA GLU A 48 -19.07 9.03 13.00
C GLU A 48 -19.57 8.51 11.64
N ARG A 49 -18.84 8.82 10.56
CA ARG A 49 -19.34 8.64 9.19
C ARG A 49 -18.68 7.51 8.42
N VAL A 50 -17.39 7.22 8.69
CA VAL A 50 -16.62 6.25 7.91
C VAL A 50 -17.14 4.83 8.16
N THR A 51 -17.40 4.13 7.05
CA THR A 51 -17.81 2.73 7.03
C THR A 51 -16.73 1.80 6.49
N HIS A 52 -15.90 2.30 5.57
CA HIS A 52 -14.85 1.51 4.93
C HIS A 52 -13.54 2.28 4.94
N VAL A 53 -12.45 1.59 5.21
CA VAL A 53 -11.09 2.15 5.21
C VAL A 53 -10.21 1.33 4.29
N VAL A 54 -9.50 1.98 3.38
CA VAL A 54 -8.40 1.36 2.63
C VAL A 54 -7.10 2.02 3.04
N HIS A 55 -6.24 1.26 3.72
CA HIS A 55 -4.93 1.74 4.13
C HIS A 55 -3.86 1.27 3.15
N CYS A 56 -3.46 2.17 2.24
CA CYS A 56 -2.37 1.94 1.29
C CYS A 56 -1.18 2.89 1.49
N ALA A 57 -1.19 3.73 2.51
CA ALA A 57 -0.08 4.63 2.77
C ALA A 57 1.15 3.83 3.26
N ALA A 58 2.29 4.01 2.61
CA ALA A 58 3.55 3.40 3.00
C ALA A 58 4.73 4.22 2.47
N ASP A 59 5.83 4.20 3.21
CA ASP A 59 7.12 4.69 2.77
C ASP A 59 7.88 3.55 2.08
N LEU A 60 8.25 3.76 0.82
CA LEU A 60 8.88 2.77 -0.06
C LEU A 60 10.36 3.09 -0.34
N ARG A 61 10.96 4.04 0.36
CA ARG A 61 12.35 4.44 0.12
C ARG A 61 13.30 3.26 0.37
N VAL A 62 14.13 2.97 -0.63
CA VAL A 62 15.08 1.84 -0.59
C VAL A 62 16.37 2.16 0.15
N ASP A 63 16.65 3.44 0.36
CA ASP A 63 17.86 3.98 1.01
C ASP A 63 17.59 4.43 2.47
N ALA A 64 16.36 4.29 2.95
CA ALA A 64 15.98 4.63 4.31
C ALA A 64 16.32 3.50 5.31
N THR A 65 16.59 3.88 6.54
CA THR A 65 16.78 2.93 7.66
C THR A 65 15.45 2.31 8.11
N VAL A 66 15.52 1.23 8.87
CA VAL A 66 14.33 0.60 9.47
C VAL A 66 13.59 1.58 10.37
N GLU A 67 14.32 2.37 11.16
CA GLU A 67 13.78 3.37 12.09
C GLU A 67 13.00 4.44 11.36
N GLU A 68 13.53 4.95 10.25
CA GLU A 68 12.85 5.96 9.41
C GLU A 68 11.56 5.40 8.80
N LEU A 69 11.61 4.19 8.26
CA LEU A 69 10.44 3.55 7.65
C LEU A 69 9.37 3.17 8.67
N ARG A 70 9.75 2.82 9.91
CA ARG A 70 8.78 2.51 10.98
C ARG A 70 7.84 3.67 11.28
N VAL A 71 8.29 4.90 11.11
CA VAL A 71 7.46 6.09 11.35
C VAL A 71 6.17 6.02 10.52
N THR A 72 6.28 5.80 9.23
CA THR A 72 5.09 5.70 8.36
C THR A 72 4.50 4.28 8.35
N ASN A 73 5.35 3.26 8.20
CA ASN A 73 4.88 1.90 7.91
C ASN A 73 4.35 1.17 9.14
N VAL A 74 4.81 1.50 10.34
CA VAL A 74 4.41 0.81 11.58
C VAL A 74 3.57 1.73 12.46
N THR A 75 4.09 2.93 12.81
CA THR A 75 3.33 3.90 13.61
C THR A 75 2.10 4.39 12.85
N GLY A 76 2.23 4.63 11.54
CA GLY A 76 1.09 4.97 10.69
C GLY A 76 -0.01 3.91 10.71
N VAL A 77 0.36 2.63 10.63
CA VAL A 77 -0.61 1.51 10.77
C VAL A 77 -1.25 1.50 12.15
N ALA A 78 -0.48 1.68 13.23
CA ALA A 78 -1.04 1.75 14.58
C ALA A 78 -2.06 2.89 14.72
N ASN A 79 -1.79 4.06 14.14
CA ASN A 79 -2.70 5.20 14.14
C ASN A 79 -3.98 4.92 13.34
N VAL A 80 -3.86 4.25 12.17
CA VAL A 80 -5.02 3.84 11.36
C VAL A 80 -5.87 2.79 12.10
N LEU A 81 -5.26 1.83 12.80
CA LEU A 81 -5.98 0.89 13.65
C LEU A 81 -6.69 1.61 14.82
N GLY A 82 -6.05 2.62 15.41
CA GLY A 82 -6.66 3.48 16.41
C GLY A 82 -7.89 4.24 15.88
N PHE A 83 -7.79 4.78 14.67
CA PHE A 83 -8.92 5.39 13.98
C PHE A 83 -10.03 4.36 13.70
N ALA A 84 -9.67 3.20 13.17
CA ALA A 84 -10.63 2.12 12.88
C ALA A 84 -11.43 1.69 14.12
N ARG A 85 -10.76 1.58 15.29
CA ARG A 85 -11.43 1.31 16.57
C ARG A 85 -12.38 2.43 17.03
N SER A 86 -12.08 3.67 16.62
CA SER A 86 -12.88 4.85 16.95
C SER A 86 -14.05 5.05 15.98
N ALA A 87 -13.99 4.46 14.80
CA ALA A 87 -15.00 4.58 13.74
C ALA A 87 -16.24 3.74 14.08
N ARG A 88 -17.33 4.42 14.46
CA ARG A 88 -18.55 3.77 15.00
C ARG A 88 -19.33 2.92 14.01
N ARG A 89 -19.11 3.15 12.74
CA ARG A 89 -19.83 2.51 11.64
C ARG A 89 -18.92 1.68 10.74
N LEU A 90 -17.72 1.32 11.22
CA LEU A 90 -16.76 0.58 10.42
C LEU A 90 -17.32 -0.81 10.05
N GLU A 91 -17.39 -1.06 8.77
CA GLU A 91 -17.82 -2.33 8.18
C GLU A 91 -16.62 -3.12 7.65
N ARG A 92 -15.57 -2.43 7.15
CA ARG A 92 -14.37 -3.08 6.63
C ARG A 92 -13.13 -2.17 6.71
N LEU A 93 -11.99 -2.77 7.07
CA LEU A 93 -10.66 -2.19 6.92
C LEU A 93 -9.83 -3.07 6.00
N VAL A 94 -9.48 -2.58 4.82
CA VAL A 94 -8.54 -3.25 3.91
C VAL A 94 -7.15 -2.70 4.14
N HIS A 95 -6.23 -3.55 4.59
CA HIS A 95 -4.81 -3.22 4.73
C HIS A 95 -4.02 -3.73 3.53
N VAL A 96 -3.41 -2.82 2.78
CA VAL A 96 -2.52 -3.17 1.67
C VAL A 96 -1.12 -3.45 2.21
N SER A 97 -0.84 -4.73 2.38
CA SER A 97 0.47 -5.27 2.74
C SER A 97 1.32 -5.52 1.49
N THR A 98 2.10 -6.56 1.46
CA THR A 98 2.91 -6.99 0.31
C THR A 98 3.27 -8.47 0.39
N ALA A 99 3.46 -9.13 -0.73
CA ALA A 99 4.01 -10.49 -0.77
C ALA A 99 5.43 -10.57 -0.17
N TYR A 100 6.15 -9.45 -0.12
CA TYR A 100 7.51 -9.38 0.43
C TYR A 100 7.61 -9.51 1.95
N VAL A 101 6.48 -9.56 2.69
CA VAL A 101 6.49 -9.95 4.12
C VAL A 101 6.97 -11.38 4.35
N ALA A 102 7.05 -12.19 3.30
CA ALA A 102 7.65 -13.53 3.32
C ALA A 102 9.16 -13.50 3.61
N GLY A 103 9.83 -12.35 3.45
CA GLY A 103 11.27 -12.20 3.66
C GLY A 103 12.11 -13.15 2.80
N GLY A 104 13.16 -13.71 3.37
CA GLY A 104 14.07 -14.65 2.70
C GLY A 104 13.52 -16.05 2.47
N ARG A 105 12.25 -16.33 2.76
CA ARG A 105 11.64 -17.64 2.55
C ARG A 105 11.62 -18.05 1.08
N THR A 106 11.86 -19.31 0.79
CA THR A 106 11.79 -19.90 -0.55
C THR A 106 10.66 -20.92 -0.63
N GLY A 107 10.16 -21.19 -1.82
CA GLY A 107 9.06 -22.14 -2.05
C GLY A 107 7.69 -21.46 -1.96
N THR A 108 6.67 -22.26 -1.65
CA THR A 108 5.30 -21.76 -1.49
C THR A 108 5.15 -21.03 -0.16
N VAL A 109 4.49 -19.90 -0.18
CA VAL A 109 4.14 -19.11 1.00
C VAL A 109 2.63 -18.91 0.97
N ASP A 110 1.96 -19.45 1.98
CA ASP A 110 0.50 -19.35 2.08
C ASP A 110 0.09 -18.01 2.72
N GLU A 111 -1.18 -17.63 2.55
CA GLU A 111 -1.71 -16.36 3.05
C GLU A 111 -1.66 -16.25 4.58
N GLU A 112 -1.76 -17.38 5.28
CA GLU A 112 -1.67 -17.45 6.74
C GLU A 112 -0.21 -17.36 7.25
N ASP A 113 0.75 -17.60 6.37
CA ASP A 113 2.17 -17.59 6.76
C ASP A 113 2.64 -16.15 7.05
N LEU A 114 3.10 -15.91 8.27
CA LEU A 114 3.76 -14.67 8.68
C LEU A 114 4.82 -14.98 9.73
N THR A 115 6.09 -14.95 9.34
CA THR A 115 7.22 -15.28 10.22
C THR A 115 8.47 -14.48 9.85
N ASP A 116 9.29 -14.14 10.84
CA ASP A 116 10.58 -13.49 10.69
C ASP A 116 11.76 -14.47 10.70
N ALA A 117 11.49 -15.76 10.77
CA ALA A 117 12.51 -16.84 10.90
C ALA A 117 13.53 -16.86 9.74
N PHE A 118 13.18 -16.31 8.59
CA PHE A 118 14.03 -16.31 7.39
C PHE A 118 14.74 -14.97 7.16
N GLY A 119 14.55 -13.99 8.07
CA GLY A 119 15.07 -12.63 7.93
C GLY A 119 14.44 -11.86 6.77
N PHE A 120 14.89 -10.62 6.57
CA PHE A 120 14.38 -9.70 5.56
C PHE A 120 15.51 -9.19 4.67
N GLY A 121 15.26 -9.07 3.38
CA GLY A 121 16.21 -8.56 2.39
C GLY A 121 16.33 -7.03 2.38
N SER A 122 15.39 -6.32 3.01
CA SER A 122 15.36 -4.87 3.06
C SER A 122 14.64 -4.32 4.29
N PRO A 123 14.94 -3.06 4.69
CA PRO A 123 14.19 -2.35 5.72
C PRO A 123 12.68 -2.24 5.43
N TYR A 124 12.32 -2.14 4.14
CA TYR A 124 10.92 -2.12 3.71
C TYR A 124 10.20 -3.43 4.06
N GLU A 125 10.78 -4.58 3.70
CA GLU A 125 10.19 -5.90 4.01
C GLU A 125 9.97 -6.08 5.51
N GLN A 126 10.96 -5.73 6.31
CA GLN A 126 10.88 -5.80 7.77
C GLN A 126 9.75 -4.93 8.30
N THR A 127 9.68 -3.66 7.91
CA THR A 127 8.66 -2.74 8.43
C THR A 127 7.25 -3.09 7.95
N LYS A 128 7.09 -3.66 6.75
CA LYS A 128 5.81 -4.18 6.27
C LYS A 128 5.38 -5.45 7.01
N TYR A 129 6.32 -6.32 7.37
CA TYR A 129 6.06 -7.46 8.24
C TYR A 129 5.61 -7.01 9.64
N GLU A 130 6.31 -6.07 10.27
CA GLU A 130 5.94 -5.52 11.56
C GLU A 130 4.55 -4.88 11.53
N ALA A 131 4.24 -4.14 10.47
CA ALA A 131 2.94 -3.54 10.24
C ALA A 131 1.83 -4.59 10.12
N GLU A 132 2.04 -5.63 9.32
CA GLU A 132 1.03 -6.69 9.15
C GLU A 132 0.80 -7.48 10.45
N ARG A 133 1.82 -7.68 11.28
CA ARG A 133 1.63 -8.24 12.62
C ARG A 133 0.65 -7.43 13.45
N LEU A 134 0.83 -6.10 13.49
CA LEU A 134 -0.11 -5.21 14.22
C LEU A 134 -1.54 -5.33 13.69
N VAL A 135 -1.69 -5.45 12.36
CA VAL A 135 -3.01 -5.62 11.74
C VAL A 135 -3.63 -6.96 12.13
N ARG A 136 -2.87 -8.05 12.11
CA ARG A 136 -3.34 -9.38 12.53
C ARG A 136 -3.72 -9.43 14.01
N ASP A 137 -2.92 -8.79 14.87
CA ASP A 137 -3.23 -8.68 16.29
C ASP A 137 -4.55 -7.91 16.52
N GLY A 138 -4.84 -6.92 15.68
CA GLY A 138 -6.11 -6.17 15.72
C GLY A 138 -7.30 -6.86 15.05
N ALA A 139 -7.10 -7.93 14.29
CA ALA A 139 -8.15 -8.59 13.52
C ALA A 139 -9.23 -9.28 14.39
N SER A 140 -8.95 -9.56 15.65
CA SER A 140 -9.94 -10.08 16.59
C SER A 140 -10.99 -9.04 17.01
N GLU A 141 -10.70 -7.75 16.83
CA GLU A 141 -11.54 -6.62 17.26
C GLU A 141 -12.11 -5.84 16.07
N LEU A 142 -11.49 -5.95 14.88
CA LEU A 142 -11.79 -5.15 13.71
C LEU A 142 -12.08 -6.04 12.50
N PRO A 143 -13.00 -5.63 11.61
CA PRO A 143 -13.30 -6.35 10.37
C PRO A 143 -12.20 -6.10 9.32
N VAL A 144 -11.07 -6.77 9.48
CA VAL A 144 -9.88 -6.55 8.67
C VAL A 144 -9.78 -7.54 7.51
N THR A 145 -9.41 -7.03 6.34
CA THR A 145 -8.95 -7.81 5.19
C THR A 145 -7.51 -7.38 4.85
N ILE A 146 -6.60 -8.33 4.69
CA ILE A 146 -5.20 -8.06 4.33
C ILE A 146 -4.99 -8.47 2.87
N VAL A 147 -4.44 -7.55 2.07
CA VAL A 147 -4.10 -7.80 0.66
C VAL A 147 -2.57 -7.75 0.52
N ARG A 148 -1.98 -8.82 -0.04
CA ARG A 148 -0.53 -8.96 -0.24
C ARG A 148 -0.18 -8.92 -1.73
N PRO A 149 -0.24 -7.77 -2.40
CA PRO A 149 0.18 -7.71 -3.79
C PRO A 149 1.66 -7.99 -3.91
N SER A 150 2.04 -8.61 -5.02
CA SER A 150 3.43 -8.68 -5.45
C SER A 150 3.89 -7.33 -6.00
N MET A 151 4.96 -7.29 -6.79
CA MET A 151 5.43 -6.07 -7.43
C MET A 151 4.39 -5.52 -8.41
N ILE A 152 3.77 -4.40 -8.06
CA ILE A 152 2.74 -3.77 -8.87
C ILE A 152 3.40 -3.11 -10.08
N VAL A 153 2.88 -3.43 -11.26
CA VAL A 153 3.29 -2.85 -12.55
C VAL A 153 2.16 -2.02 -13.16
N GLY A 154 2.37 -1.49 -14.38
CA GLY A 154 1.39 -0.67 -15.08
C GLY A 154 0.04 -1.34 -15.30
N ASP A 155 -0.91 -0.56 -15.77
CA ASP A 155 -2.26 -1.01 -16.14
C ASP A 155 -2.17 -2.07 -17.25
N SER A 156 -2.93 -3.16 -17.11
CA SER A 156 -2.85 -4.31 -18.02
C SER A 156 -3.34 -4.00 -19.44
N ARG A 157 -4.19 -2.99 -19.61
CA ARG A 157 -4.82 -2.63 -20.87
C ARG A 157 -4.06 -1.53 -21.61
N THR A 158 -3.55 -0.55 -20.87
CA THR A 158 -2.90 0.65 -21.43
C THR A 158 -1.38 0.61 -21.31
N GLY A 159 -0.85 -0.18 -20.39
CA GLY A 159 0.57 -0.19 -20.03
C GLY A 159 1.00 1.05 -19.24
N GLU A 160 0.09 1.96 -18.94
CA GLU A 160 0.41 3.19 -18.22
C GLU A 160 0.88 2.90 -16.79
N ILE A 161 1.95 3.58 -16.40
CA ILE A 161 2.45 3.57 -15.03
C ILE A 161 2.86 4.99 -14.64
N LYS A 162 2.57 5.37 -13.41
CA LYS A 162 2.92 6.72 -12.92
C LYS A 162 4.31 6.82 -12.36
N THR A 163 4.69 5.83 -11.58
CA THR A 163 5.98 5.81 -10.89
C THR A 163 6.71 4.56 -11.27
N PHE A 164 7.87 4.74 -11.92
CA PHE A 164 8.75 3.63 -12.23
C PHE A 164 9.37 3.11 -10.93
N ASN A 165 8.94 1.93 -10.52
CA ASN A 165 9.55 1.23 -9.40
C ASN A 165 10.86 0.54 -9.78
N THR A 166 11.47 -0.15 -8.85
CA THR A 166 12.76 -0.84 -9.00
C THR A 166 12.83 -1.78 -10.22
N PHE A 167 11.70 -2.37 -10.63
CA PHE A 167 11.62 -3.26 -11.79
C PHE A 167 11.90 -2.54 -13.13
N TYR A 168 11.38 -1.33 -13.28
CA TYR A 168 11.49 -0.61 -14.55
C TYR A 168 12.88 -0.03 -14.81
N THR A 169 13.67 0.25 -13.80
CA THR A 169 15.01 0.82 -13.96
C THR A 169 15.95 -0.12 -14.75
N PRO A 170 16.16 -1.39 -14.35
CA PRO A 170 16.98 -2.32 -15.12
C PRO A 170 16.38 -2.64 -16.49
N LEU A 171 15.04 -2.74 -16.59
CA LEU A 171 14.35 -2.96 -17.85
C LEU A 171 14.61 -1.82 -18.85
N ARG A 172 14.51 -0.57 -18.40
CA ARG A 172 14.82 0.62 -19.21
C ARG A 172 16.27 0.65 -19.67
N LEU A 173 17.22 0.30 -18.79
CA LEU A 173 18.62 0.22 -19.12
C LEU A 173 18.91 -0.87 -20.17
N PHE A 174 18.25 -2.01 -20.04
CA PHE A 174 18.34 -3.10 -21.02
C PHE A 174 17.76 -2.68 -22.38
N LEU A 175 16.53 -2.17 -22.41
CA LEU A 175 15.87 -1.74 -23.64
C LEU A 175 16.61 -0.57 -24.35
N SER A 176 17.28 0.29 -23.61
CA SER A 176 18.12 1.36 -24.17
C SER A 176 19.50 0.90 -24.66
N GLY A 177 19.83 -0.39 -24.56
CA GLY A 177 21.12 -0.96 -24.93
C GLY A 177 22.28 -0.61 -23.99
N ARG A 178 22.00 0.12 -22.89
CA ARG A 178 23.02 0.48 -21.88
C ARG A 178 23.39 -0.71 -21.00
N LEU A 179 22.44 -1.62 -20.76
CA LEU A 179 22.67 -2.89 -20.08
C LEU A 179 22.57 -4.01 -21.11
N ARG A 180 23.70 -4.64 -21.46
CA ARG A 180 23.76 -5.69 -22.48
C ARG A 180 23.48 -7.10 -21.94
N VAL A 181 23.62 -7.28 -20.63
CA VAL A 181 23.41 -8.55 -19.93
C VAL A 181 22.62 -8.28 -18.66
N VAL A 182 21.54 -9.00 -18.47
CA VAL A 182 20.82 -9.01 -17.20
C VAL A 182 21.39 -10.17 -16.38
N PRO A 183 22.04 -9.92 -15.23
CA PRO A 183 22.59 -10.97 -14.38
C PRO A 183 21.44 -11.67 -13.63
N ALA A 184 20.77 -12.59 -14.30
CA ALA A 184 19.67 -13.36 -13.72
C ALA A 184 19.74 -14.82 -14.15
N ARG A 185 19.22 -15.71 -13.34
CA ARG A 185 19.04 -17.11 -13.73
C ARG A 185 17.98 -17.20 -14.83
N ARG A 186 18.15 -18.12 -15.78
CA ARG A 186 17.19 -18.29 -16.90
C ARG A 186 15.81 -18.76 -16.45
N ASP A 187 15.73 -19.42 -15.32
CA ASP A 187 14.50 -19.95 -14.71
C ASP A 187 13.90 -19.01 -13.66
N LEU A 188 14.45 -17.79 -13.51
CA LEU A 188 13.93 -16.79 -12.60
C LEU A 188 12.49 -16.44 -12.96
N ARG A 189 11.59 -16.66 -12.02
CA ARG A 189 10.20 -16.18 -12.10
C ARG A 189 10.10 -14.85 -11.36
N VAL A 190 9.61 -13.83 -12.06
CA VAL A 190 9.34 -12.53 -11.46
C VAL A 190 7.85 -12.47 -11.13
N ASN A 191 7.54 -12.27 -9.85
CA ASN A 191 6.16 -12.13 -9.41
C ASN A 191 5.75 -10.67 -9.58
N ILE A 192 4.90 -10.41 -10.56
CA ILE A 192 4.39 -9.08 -10.90
C ILE A 192 2.87 -9.14 -11.04
N VAL A 193 2.19 -8.03 -10.76
CA VAL A 193 0.74 -7.91 -10.86
C VAL A 193 0.36 -6.54 -11.42
N PRO A 194 -0.60 -6.44 -12.36
CA PRO A 194 -1.07 -5.15 -12.87
C PRO A 194 -1.80 -4.32 -11.81
N VAL A 195 -1.67 -2.99 -11.88
CA VAL A 195 -2.28 -2.07 -10.90
C VAL A 195 -3.81 -2.10 -10.94
N ASP A 196 -4.41 -2.23 -12.11
CA ASP A 196 -5.86 -2.35 -12.29
C ASP A 196 -6.40 -3.62 -11.63
N TYR A 197 -5.72 -4.76 -11.78
CA TYR A 197 -6.11 -6.00 -11.09
C TYR A 197 -6.07 -5.84 -9.56
N VAL A 198 -5.02 -5.19 -9.01
CA VAL A 198 -4.92 -4.96 -7.56
C VAL A 198 -6.03 -4.03 -7.09
N ALA A 199 -6.33 -2.97 -7.84
CA ALA A 199 -7.41 -2.04 -7.50
C ALA A 199 -8.78 -2.73 -7.50
N ASP A 200 -9.08 -3.52 -8.53
CA ASP A 200 -10.32 -4.29 -8.63
C ASP A 200 -10.45 -5.31 -7.50
N ALA A 201 -9.37 -6.01 -7.16
CA ALA A 201 -9.35 -6.95 -6.04
C ALA A 201 -9.61 -6.26 -4.70
N ILE A 202 -9.00 -5.09 -4.45
CA ILE A 202 -9.25 -4.30 -3.23
C ILE A 202 -10.72 -3.90 -3.15
N VAL A 203 -11.30 -3.42 -4.26
CA VAL A 203 -12.72 -3.01 -4.30
C VAL A 203 -13.64 -4.20 -4.05
N SER A 204 -13.42 -5.35 -4.71
CA SER A 204 -14.19 -6.56 -4.47
C SER A 204 -14.14 -6.97 -2.99
N LEU A 205 -12.94 -7.11 -2.43
CA LEU A 205 -12.75 -7.54 -1.04
C LEU A 205 -13.27 -6.53 -0.01
N MET A 206 -13.46 -5.28 -0.40
CA MET A 206 -14.00 -4.25 0.47
C MET A 206 -15.52 -4.33 0.60
N PHE A 207 -16.23 -4.82 -0.41
CA PHE A 207 -17.70 -4.84 -0.46
C PHE A 207 -18.30 -6.26 -0.46
N ASP A 208 -17.49 -7.32 -0.50
CA ASP A 208 -17.90 -8.71 -0.30
C ASP A 208 -17.94 -9.06 1.20
#